data_e4407279bbf0ab7b9c97f98af6ee9c88
#
_entry.id   e4407279bbf0ab7b9c97f98af6ee9c88
#
_cell.length_a   1.000
_cell.length_b   1.000
_cell.length_c   1.000
_cell.angle_alpha   90.00
_cell.angle_beta   90.00
_cell.angle_gamma   90.00
#
_symmetry.space_group_name_H-M   'P 1'
#
loop_
_entity.id
_entity.type
_entity.pdbx_description
1 polymer ?
#
loop_
_entity_poly.entity_id
_entity_poly.type
_entity_poly.pdbx_seq_one_letter_code
_entity_poly.pdbx_strand_id
1 'polypeptide(L)'
;MTPEIAGLLTATGHQITVRTRSGGLRVAAVWQVLMPVARDVERVQIVSSSERDFEDMTISFAETFSGSLNTVLRQFEKMTWVAAAELC
;
A
#
# COMPACT_ATOMS: atom_id res chain seq x y z
N MET A 1 -15.25 -13.89 -17.48
CA MET A 1 -14.91 -13.68 -17.02
C MET A 1 -14.30 -13.48 -16.25
N THR A 2 -13.57 -13.42 -16.40
CA THR A 2 -13.20 -13.26 -15.07
C THR A 2 -11.98 -12.42 -14.95
N PRO A 3 -12.11 -11.16 -15.22
CA PRO A 3 -11.02 -10.20 -15.01
C PRO A 3 -10.52 -10.19 -13.58
N GLU A 4 -11.40 -10.48 -12.66
CA GLU A 4 -11.01 -10.52 -11.27
C GLU A 4 -9.99 -11.61 -10.98
N ILE A 5 -10.02 -12.68 -11.74
CA ILE A 5 -9.03 -13.74 -11.57
C ILE A 5 -7.65 -13.22 -11.96
N ALA A 6 -7.58 -12.50 -13.06
CA ALA A 6 -6.31 -11.91 -13.44
C ALA A 6 -5.85 -10.90 -12.38
N GLY A 7 -6.80 -10.17 -11.82
CA GLY A 7 -6.47 -9.26 -10.74
C GLY A 7 -5.92 -9.96 -9.53
N LEU A 8 -6.48 -11.11 -9.19
CA LEU A 8 -5.99 -11.89 -8.08
C LEU A 8 -4.56 -12.35 -8.31
N LEU A 9 -4.27 -12.81 -9.51
CA LEU A 9 -2.94 -13.27 -9.82
C LEU A 9 -1.93 -12.14 -9.74
N THR A 10 -2.30 -10.98 -10.25
CA THR A 10 -1.37 -9.85 -10.21
C THR A 10 -1.21 -9.28 -8.81
N ALA A 11 -2.21 -9.45 -7.98
CA ALA A 11 -2.15 -8.91 -6.63
C ALA A 11 -1.23 -9.72 -5.73
N THR A 12 -0.94 -10.94 -6.10
CA THR A 12 -0.24 -11.86 -5.23
C THR A 12 1.17 -11.39 -4.93
N GLY A 13 1.40 -10.98 -3.70
CA GLY A 13 2.74 -10.72 -3.21
C GLY A 13 3.36 -9.39 -3.61
N HIS A 14 2.64 -8.56 -4.32
CA HIS A 14 3.23 -7.32 -4.82
C HIS A 14 2.44 -6.07 -4.45
N GLN A 15 1.63 -6.17 -3.40
CA GLN A 15 0.88 -5.02 -2.92
C GLN A 15 1.00 -4.87 -1.42
N ILE A 16 1.01 -3.62 -0.98
CA ILE A 16 0.93 -3.29 0.43
C ILE A 16 -0.31 -2.43 0.63
N THR A 17 -1.14 -2.79 1.59
CA THR A 17 -2.29 -1.98 1.98
C THR A 17 -2.01 -1.36 3.33
N VAL A 18 -2.14 -0.04 3.38
CA VAL A 18 -1.96 0.75 4.60
C VAL A 18 -3.29 1.34 4.99
N ARG A 19 -3.73 1.07 6.20
CA ARG A 19 -5.00 1.59 6.72
C ARG A 19 -4.73 2.67 7.73
N THR A 20 -5.45 3.77 7.63
CA THR A 20 -5.38 4.87 8.57
C THR A 20 -6.78 5.26 9.00
N ARG A 21 -6.88 6.05 10.04
CA ARG A 21 -8.14 6.69 10.36
C ARG A 21 -8.47 7.72 9.29
N SER A 22 -9.75 7.99 9.12
CA SER A 22 -10.20 9.00 8.18
C SER A 22 -9.50 10.33 8.49
N GLY A 23 -8.88 10.91 7.47
CA GLY A 23 -8.11 12.14 7.63
C GLY A 23 -6.71 11.96 8.20
N GLY A 24 -6.32 10.72 8.50
CA GLY A 24 -5.01 10.46 9.09
C GLY A 24 -3.90 10.16 8.10
N LEU A 25 -4.23 10.04 6.83
CA LEU A 25 -3.25 9.70 5.81
C LEU A 25 -2.27 10.85 5.58
N ARG A 26 -0.99 10.55 5.66
CA ARG A 26 0.06 11.55 5.48
C ARG A 26 0.83 11.23 4.20
N VAL A 27 0.43 11.87 3.12
CA VAL A 27 0.98 11.58 1.79
C VAL A 27 2.49 11.85 1.73
N ALA A 28 2.93 12.95 2.34
CA ALA A 28 4.36 13.26 2.32
C ALA A 28 5.19 12.19 3.01
N ALA A 29 4.70 11.67 4.12
CA ALA A 29 5.39 10.60 4.84
C ALA A 29 5.40 9.31 4.02
N VAL A 30 4.30 9.03 3.32
CA VAL A 30 4.24 7.88 2.43
C VAL A 30 5.32 7.97 1.36
N TRP A 31 5.46 9.11 0.73
CA TRP A 31 6.45 9.28 -0.32
C TRP A 31 7.87 9.21 0.22
N GLN A 32 8.11 9.62 1.45
CA GLN A 32 9.43 9.46 2.05
C GLN A 32 9.81 7.98 2.16
N VAL A 33 8.84 7.13 2.47
CA VAL A 33 9.08 5.69 2.51
C VAL A 33 9.29 5.13 1.12
N LEU A 34 8.53 5.61 0.14
CA LEU A 34 8.54 5.04 -1.20
C LEU A 34 9.64 5.58 -2.09
N MET A 35 10.24 6.71 -1.75
CA MET A 35 11.23 7.33 -2.63
C MET A 35 12.36 6.39 -3.08
N PRO A 36 12.96 5.61 -2.18
CA PRO A 36 14.03 4.71 -2.62
C PRO A 36 13.59 3.65 -3.61
N VAL A 37 12.29 3.36 -3.65
CA VAL A 37 11.74 2.32 -4.52
C VAL A 37 10.71 2.88 -5.49
N ALA A 38 10.69 4.19 -5.67
CA ALA A 38 9.63 4.85 -6.42
C ALA A 38 9.51 4.34 -7.86
N ARG A 39 10.63 3.99 -8.50
CA ARG A 39 10.58 3.50 -9.87
C ARG A 39 9.86 2.17 -9.98
N ASP A 40 9.73 1.44 -8.89
CA ASP A 40 9.06 0.15 -8.88
C ASP A 40 7.62 0.25 -8.44
N VAL A 41 7.14 1.43 -8.08
CA VAL A 41 5.75 1.65 -7.71
C VAL A 41 4.94 1.82 -8.98
N GLU A 42 3.97 0.93 -9.20
CA GLU A 42 3.12 0.99 -10.39
C GLU A 42 1.85 1.76 -10.16
N ARG A 43 1.29 1.66 -8.96
CA ARG A 43 0.00 2.27 -8.69
C ARG A 43 -0.15 2.55 -7.21
N VAL A 44 -0.79 3.65 -6.91
CA VAL A 44 -1.22 3.97 -5.56
C VAL A 44 -2.70 4.31 -5.63
N GLN A 45 -3.52 3.58 -4.89
CA GLN A 45 -4.95 3.85 -4.81
C GLN A 45 -5.34 4.16 -3.37
N ILE A 46 -6.20 5.15 -3.21
CA ILE A 46 -6.70 5.53 -1.90
C ILE A 46 -8.22 5.38 -1.94
N VAL A 47 -8.75 4.62 -1.01
CA VAL A 47 -10.18 4.42 -0.87
C VAL A 47 -10.59 4.88 0.52
N SER A 48 -11.52 5.82 0.56
CA SER A 48 -12.05 6.33 1.82
C SER A 48 -13.38 5.67 2.11
N SER A 49 -13.59 5.26 3.34
CA SER A 49 -14.86 4.71 3.78
C SER A 49 -15.42 5.60 4.88
N SER A 50 -16.43 6.38 4.55
CA SER A 50 -17.06 7.26 5.54
C SER A 50 -17.81 6.47 6.59
N GLU A 51 -18.30 5.30 6.24
CA GLU A 51 -19.04 4.47 7.19
C GLU A 51 -18.15 3.88 8.26
N ARG A 52 -16.91 3.54 7.89
CA ARG A 52 -15.98 2.87 8.80
C ARG A 52 -14.95 3.81 9.40
N ASP A 53 -14.94 5.03 8.95
CA ASP A 53 -13.98 6.04 9.41
C ASP A 53 -12.53 5.62 9.18
N PHE A 54 -12.28 4.93 8.06
CA PHE A 54 -10.96 4.51 7.64
C PHE A 54 -10.64 4.97 6.24
N GLU A 55 -9.36 5.09 5.97
CA GLU A 55 -8.85 5.23 4.61
C GLU A 55 -7.85 4.13 4.37
N ASP A 56 -7.98 3.46 3.23
CA ASP A 56 -7.05 2.41 2.83
C ASP A 56 -6.27 2.88 1.62
N MET A 57 -4.95 2.77 1.71
CA MET A 57 -4.07 3.07 0.60
C MET A 57 -3.42 1.77 0.17
N THR A 58 -3.60 1.42 -1.10
CA THR A 58 -3.00 0.24 -1.67
C THR A 58 -1.89 0.66 -2.62
N ILE A 59 -0.69 0.16 -2.39
CA ILE A 59 0.48 0.44 -3.19
C ILE A 59 0.85 -0.82 -3.94
N SER A 60 0.85 -0.75 -5.27
CA SER A 60 1.20 -1.90 -6.12
C SER A 60 2.61 -1.70 -6.65
N PHE A 61 3.40 -2.75 -6.57
CA PHE A 61 4.80 -2.73 -7.02
C PHE A 61 4.95 -3.61 -8.26
N ALA A 62 5.94 -3.27 -9.08
CA ALA A 62 6.24 -4.05 -10.26
C ALA A 62 6.73 -5.44 -9.87
N GLU A 63 6.42 -6.43 -10.71
CA GLU A 63 6.89 -7.79 -10.48
C GLU A 63 8.41 -7.87 -10.47
N THR A 64 9.07 -6.95 -11.16
CA THR A 64 10.52 -6.92 -11.22
C THR A 64 11.16 -6.29 -9.99
N PHE A 65 10.35 -5.83 -9.04
CA PHE A 65 10.87 -5.24 -7.83
C PHE A 65 11.73 -6.25 -7.08
N SER A 66 13.02 -5.96 -6.96
CA SER A 66 13.97 -6.87 -6.32
C SER A 66 14.16 -6.59 -4.84
N GLY A 67 13.59 -5.51 -4.34
CA GLY A 67 13.70 -5.17 -2.93
C GLY A 67 12.76 -5.99 -2.08
N SER A 68 12.84 -5.76 -0.78
CA SER A 68 12.00 -6.47 0.17
C SER A 68 10.74 -5.67 0.49
N LEU A 69 9.59 -6.24 0.13
CA LEU A 69 8.32 -5.64 0.51
C LEU A 69 8.14 -5.63 2.03
N ASN A 70 8.70 -6.62 2.71
CA ASN A 70 8.63 -6.65 4.17
C ASN A 70 9.34 -5.46 4.79
N THR A 71 10.45 -5.02 4.21
CA THR A 71 11.16 -3.86 4.72
C THR A 71 10.29 -2.61 4.60
N VAL A 72 9.64 -2.44 3.45
CA VAL A 72 8.73 -1.31 3.24
C VAL A 72 7.55 -1.39 4.20
N LEU A 73 6.97 -2.57 4.33
CA LEU A 73 5.85 -2.81 5.22
C LEU A 73 6.20 -2.40 6.65
N ARG A 74 7.36 -2.81 7.13
CA ARG A 74 7.78 -2.50 8.50
C ARG A 74 7.96 -1.01 8.72
N GLN A 75 8.40 -0.29 7.70
CA GLN A 75 8.52 1.16 7.83
C GLN A 75 7.17 1.80 8.06
N PHE A 76 6.14 1.33 7.36
CA PHE A 76 4.78 1.82 7.59
C PHE A 76 4.28 1.43 8.98
N GLU A 77 4.55 0.21 9.40
CA GLU A 77 4.10 -0.25 10.70
C GLU A 77 4.66 0.55 11.87
N LYS A 78 5.82 1.16 11.68
CA LYS A 78 6.42 1.99 12.73
C LYS A 78 5.79 3.36 12.86
N MET A 79 4.98 3.76 11.90
CA MET A 79 4.42 5.10 11.92
C MET A 79 3.18 5.16 12.80
N THR A 80 3.11 6.17 13.66
CA THR A 80 2.02 6.29 14.62
C THR A 80 0.68 6.56 13.98
N TRP A 81 0.67 7.15 12.78
CA TRP A 81 -0.58 7.46 12.09
C TRP A 81 -1.12 6.28 11.28
N VAL A 82 -0.38 5.20 11.21
CA VAL A 82 -0.82 3.99 10.52
C VAL A 82 -1.55 3.10 11.51
N ALA A 83 -2.80 2.76 11.19
CA ALA A 83 -3.59 1.86 12.03
C ALA A 83 -3.24 0.40 11.76
N ALA A 84 -3.00 0.06 10.50
CA ALA A 84 -2.63 -1.28 10.12
C ALA A 84 -1.94 -1.25 8.76
N ALA A 85 -1.05 -2.19 8.52
CA ALA A 85 -0.41 -2.36 7.22
C ALA A 85 -0.20 -3.84 6.98
N GLU A 86 -0.42 -4.28 5.74
CA GLU A 86 -0.28 -5.70 5.43
C GLU A 86 0.07 -5.90 3.97
N LEU A 87 0.70 -7.05 3.71
CA LEU A 87 0.96 -7.50 2.34
C LEU A 87 -0.27 -8.18 1.78
N CYS A 88 -0.49 -7.98 0.49
CA CYS A 88 -1.58 -8.64 -0.22
C CYS A 88 -1.05 -9.65 -1.22
#